data_338783010ab5848531d069b85dbcf65a
#
_entry.id   338783010ab5848531d069b85dbcf65a
#
_cell.length_a   1.000
_cell.length_b   1.000
_cell.length_c   1.000
_cell.angle_alpha   90.00
_cell.angle_beta   90.00
_cell.angle_gamma   90.00
#
_symmetry.space_group_name_H-M   'P 1'
#
loop_
_entity.id
_entity.type
_entity.pdbx_description
1 polymer ?
#
loop_
_entity_poly.entity_id
_entity_poly.type
_entity_poly.pdbx_seq_one_letter_code
_entity_poly.pdbx_strand_id
1 'polypeptide(L)'
;MTDAVSVLEYKCPCCGAGLIFGEEVQKMTCEYCDNTFDLETVKAFNDTSEGYSNVFVQEEISTAEWSEDEQETLNCFTCPACGGQIVTEEHTVATFCPFCDNPAILPDRLSGGLRPDAVIPFSTGKEDAKKAFQELCKRKPLLPKGYADENRLEKITGIYVPFWLYDCEGIEDASYRATRIHRWSDYNYIYTRTDHFLVKRGATAQFQRIPMDGSSNLSDAIMESIEPFDYKKMVPFDPAYLSGYFADKYDVESQDGHQRIKERVGNTIDELIAPSLVGYATTIPAGKHLQVRNHSAKYVLLPIWFLHTKYKDCSYVFAMNGQTGKMTGTFPICPKRSFGWFAGICAAVTAIAMLIQHLAF
;
A
#
# COMPACT_ATOMS: atom_id res chain seq x y z
N MET A 1 -2.96 49.60 14.13
CA MET A 1 -3.28 48.18 14.20
C MET A 1 -4.75 48.12 13.80
N THR A 2 -5.01 47.77 12.56
CA THR A 2 -6.37 47.58 12.03
C THR A 2 -6.64 46.11 12.08
N ASP A 3 -7.52 45.72 13.01
CA ASP A 3 -8.03 44.33 13.06
C ASP A 3 -8.77 44.07 11.73
N ALA A 4 -8.21 43.15 10.95
CA ALA A 4 -8.90 42.62 9.79
C ALA A 4 -10.03 41.72 10.29
N VAL A 5 -11.26 42.22 10.20
CA VAL A 5 -12.48 41.43 10.40
C VAL A 5 -12.47 40.35 9.30
N SER A 6 -12.17 39.12 9.65
CA SER A 6 -12.34 37.96 8.75
C SER A 6 -13.84 37.76 8.55
N VAL A 7 -14.36 38.14 7.39
CA VAL A 7 -15.73 37.80 7.00
C VAL A 7 -15.76 36.29 6.75
N LEU A 8 -16.48 35.56 7.59
CA LEU A 8 -16.75 34.13 7.38
C LEU A 8 -17.65 33.97 6.15
N GLU A 9 -17.06 33.54 5.04
CA GLU A 9 -17.77 33.24 3.80
C GLU A 9 -18.17 31.75 3.78
N TYR A 10 -19.47 31.49 3.93
CA TYR A 10 -20.02 30.13 3.84
C TYR A 10 -20.19 29.71 2.39
N LYS A 11 -19.72 28.54 2.02
CA LYS A 11 -19.79 27.99 0.66
C LYS A 11 -20.95 27.01 0.49
N CYS A 12 -21.57 27.05 -0.68
CA CYS A 12 -22.71 26.21 -1.02
C CYS A 12 -22.27 24.72 -1.14
N PRO A 13 -22.90 23.80 -0.39
CA PRO A 13 -22.61 22.37 -0.48
C PRO A 13 -22.85 21.74 -1.86
N CYS A 14 -23.69 22.36 -2.72
CA CYS A 14 -24.04 21.84 -4.03
C CYS A 14 -23.11 22.30 -5.16
N CYS A 15 -22.74 23.59 -5.18
CA CYS A 15 -21.99 24.17 -6.30
C CYS A 15 -20.70 24.90 -5.89
N GLY A 16 -20.46 25.10 -4.58
CA GLY A 16 -19.26 25.77 -4.06
C GLY A 16 -19.31 27.30 -4.11
N ALA A 17 -20.38 27.91 -4.63
CA ALA A 17 -20.57 29.37 -4.63
C ALA A 17 -20.84 29.91 -3.21
N GLY A 18 -20.62 31.20 -2.99
CA GLY A 18 -20.97 31.87 -1.73
C GLY A 18 -22.46 31.75 -1.40
N LEU A 19 -22.77 31.64 -0.11
CA LEU A 19 -24.14 31.62 0.39
C LEU A 19 -24.51 32.95 1.03
N ILE A 20 -25.77 33.38 0.84
CA ILE A 20 -26.34 34.57 1.46
C ILE A 20 -27.47 34.15 2.39
N PHE A 21 -27.59 34.78 3.54
CA PHE A 21 -28.72 34.53 4.44
C PHE A 21 -29.98 35.22 3.93
N GLY A 22 -30.98 34.41 3.60
CA GLY A 22 -32.28 34.91 3.14
C GLY A 22 -33.19 35.28 4.32
N GLU A 23 -33.44 36.56 4.53
CA GLU A 23 -34.22 37.07 5.66
C GLU A 23 -35.67 36.56 5.64
N GLU A 24 -36.28 36.42 4.45
CA GLU A 24 -37.67 35.96 4.30
C GLU A 24 -37.81 34.44 4.58
N VAL A 25 -36.84 33.64 4.17
CA VAL A 25 -36.86 32.17 4.31
C VAL A 25 -36.12 31.67 5.55
N GLN A 26 -35.41 32.57 6.26
CA GLN A 26 -34.60 32.24 7.45
C GLN A 26 -33.60 31.11 7.22
N LYS A 27 -33.03 31.02 6.00
CA LYS A 27 -32.10 29.98 5.56
C LYS A 27 -30.97 30.59 4.74
N MET A 28 -29.86 29.84 4.64
CA MET A 28 -28.79 30.19 3.72
C MET A 28 -29.17 29.79 2.30
N THR A 29 -29.16 30.79 1.38
CA THR A 29 -29.58 30.61 -0.01
C THR A 29 -28.38 30.79 -0.94
N CYS A 30 -28.30 29.97 -1.95
CA CYS A 30 -27.31 30.09 -3.01
C CYS A 30 -27.93 30.77 -4.23
N GLU A 31 -27.47 31.96 -4.58
CA GLU A 31 -27.95 32.68 -5.76
C GLU A 31 -27.55 32.01 -7.10
N TYR A 32 -26.60 31.07 -7.07
CA TYR A 32 -26.11 30.39 -8.27
C TYR A 32 -26.92 29.15 -8.64
N CYS A 33 -27.34 28.34 -7.64
CA CYS A 33 -28.07 27.09 -7.87
C CYS A 33 -29.43 27.02 -7.19
N ASP A 34 -29.92 28.14 -6.64
CA ASP A 34 -31.23 28.34 -5.97
C ASP A 34 -31.51 27.33 -4.82
N ASN A 35 -30.49 26.66 -4.32
CA ASN A 35 -30.66 25.76 -3.18
C ASN A 35 -30.62 26.52 -1.86
N THR A 36 -31.46 26.09 -0.92
CA THR A 36 -31.53 26.65 0.44
C THR A 36 -31.11 25.59 1.47
N PHE A 37 -30.41 26.01 2.51
CA PHE A 37 -29.86 25.17 3.55
C PHE A 37 -30.11 25.78 4.92
N ASP A 38 -30.31 24.92 5.91
CA ASP A 38 -30.32 25.35 7.30
C ASP A 38 -28.91 25.78 7.74
N LEU A 39 -28.82 26.77 8.61
CA LEU A 39 -27.53 27.31 9.06
C LEU A 39 -26.63 26.26 9.71
N GLU A 40 -27.21 25.31 10.45
CA GLU A 40 -26.47 24.20 11.06
C GLU A 40 -25.83 23.30 10.02
N THR A 41 -26.54 22.98 8.93
CA THR A 41 -26.04 22.18 7.81
C THR A 41 -24.85 22.87 7.12
N VAL A 42 -24.95 24.20 6.92
CA VAL A 42 -23.89 24.99 6.27
C VAL A 42 -22.66 25.10 7.16
N LYS A 43 -22.84 25.36 8.46
CA LYS A 43 -21.75 25.39 9.43
C LYS A 43 -21.03 24.04 9.46
N ALA A 44 -21.75 22.97 9.65
CA ALA A 44 -21.17 21.63 9.69
C ALA A 44 -20.47 21.21 8.38
N PHE A 45 -20.86 21.79 7.23
CA PHE A 45 -20.18 21.59 5.95
C PHE A 45 -18.85 22.38 5.88
N ASN A 46 -18.86 23.63 6.36
CA ASN A 46 -17.68 24.51 6.28
C ASN A 46 -16.67 24.17 7.40
N ASP A 47 -17.13 23.74 8.58
CA ASP A 47 -16.25 23.26 9.68
C ASP A 47 -15.46 22.01 9.29
N THR A 48 -15.99 21.17 8.38
CA THR A 48 -15.25 20.01 7.84
C THR A 48 -14.18 20.38 6.82
N SER A 49 -14.15 21.61 6.32
CA SER A 49 -13.14 22.07 5.35
C SER A 49 -11.90 22.70 5.98
N GLU A 50 -11.91 22.98 7.29
CA GLU A 50 -10.77 23.53 8.01
C GLU A 50 -10.15 22.51 8.96
N GLY A 51 -9.00 21.99 8.59
CA GLY A 51 -8.03 21.43 9.51
C GLY A 51 -7.96 19.92 9.60
N TYR A 52 -6.98 19.35 8.92
CA TYR A 52 -6.42 18.06 9.26
C TYR A 52 -5.61 18.17 10.56
N SER A 53 -6.24 18.00 11.70
CA SER A 53 -5.48 17.81 12.94
C SER A 53 -5.07 16.34 13.08
N ASN A 54 -3.81 16.07 12.81
CA ASN A 54 -3.20 14.79 13.12
C ASN A 54 -2.93 14.73 14.62
N VAL A 55 -3.81 14.12 15.38
CA VAL A 55 -3.53 13.79 16.78
C VAL A 55 -2.97 12.36 16.80
N PHE A 56 -1.66 12.23 16.84
CA PHE A 56 -1.02 10.98 17.20
C PHE A 56 -1.05 10.87 18.73
N VAL A 57 -1.71 9.83 19.24
CA VAL A 57 -1.62 9.44 20.66
C VAL A 57 -0.28 8.71 20.84
N GLN A 58 0.31 8.83 22.01
CA GLN A 58 1.57 8.17 22.36
C GLN A 58 1.50 6.67 22.03
N GLU A 59 2.41 6.22 21.19
CA GLU A 59 2.51 4.85 20.68
C GLU A 59 3.43 4.03 21.58
N GLU A 60 3.04 2.80 21.93
CA GLU A 60 3.95 1.84 22.55
C GLU A 60 4.84 1.23 21.44
N ILE A 61 6.07 1.72 21.33
CA ILE A 61 7.06 1.18 20.40
C ILE A 61 7.88 0.11 21.10
N SER A 62 8.25 -0.95 20.39
CA SER A 62 9.28 -1.90 20.81
C SER A 62 10.54 -1.19 21.29
N THR A 63 11.01 -1.56 22.46
CA THR A 63 12.22 -0.99 23.10
C THR A 63 13.24 -2.07 23.44
N ALA A 64 13.03 -3.32 22.99
CA ALA A 64 13.94 -4.40 23.30
C ALA A 64 15.33 -4.14 22.67
N GLU A 65 16.36 -4.21 23.50
CA GLU A 65 17.75 -4.11 23.07
C GLU A 65 18.39 -5.49 22.94
N TRP A 66 19.44 -5.60 22.13
CA TRP A 66 20.21 -6.82 22.00
C TRP A 66 20.99 -7.09 23.29
N SER A 67 20.95 -8.33 23.79
CA SER A 67 21.80 -8.74 24.92
C SER A 67 23.28 -8.83 24.48
N GLU A 68 24.20 -8.75 25.44
CA GLU A 68 25.64 -8.86 25.15
C GLU A 68 25.96 -10.21 24.49
N ASP A 69 25.35 -11.30 24.96
CA ASP A 69 25.56 -12.67 24.44
C ASP A 69 25.05 -12.78 22.97
N GLU A 70 23.92 -12.14 22.64
CA GLU A 70 23.39 -12.13 21.27
C GLU A 70 24.27 -11.29 20.33
N GLN A 71 24.84 -10.19 20.81
CA GLN A 71 25.78 -9.38 20.02
C GLN A 71 27.10 -10.11 19.70
N GLU A 72 27.54 -11.01 20.58
CA GLU A 72 28.73 -11.84 20.36
C GLU A 72 28.46 -13.00 19.38
N THR A 73 27.23 -13.51 19.33
CA THR A 73 26.85 -14.67 18.48
C THR A 73 26.36 -14.27 17.08
N LEU A 74 26.13 -12.99 16.81
CA LEU A 74 25.65 -12.52 15.52
C LEU A 74 26.73 -11.71 14.78
N ASN A 75 26.92 -12.04 13.51
CA ASN A 75 27.76 -11.28 12.60
C ASN A 75 26.94 -10.23 11.86
N CYS A 76 27.46 -9.02 11.74
CA CYS A 76 26.90 -7.98 10.90
C CYS A 76 27.84 -7.70 9.72
N PHE A 77 27.27 -7.44 8.56
CA PHE A 77 28.01 -7.06 7.35
C PHE A 77 27.35 -5.86 6.69
N THR A 78 28.17 -4.93 6.22
CA THR A 78 27.71 -3.75 5.49
C THR A 78 28.15 -3.81 4.04
N CYS A 79 27.23 -3.61 3.11
CA CYS A 79 27.54 -3.55 1.68
C CYS A 79 28.02 -2.14 1.28
N PRO A 80 29.24 -1.97 0.77
CA PRO A 80 29.76 -0.66 0.37
C PRO A 80 29.09 -0.10 -0.89
N ALA A 81 28.36 -0.92 -1.65
CA ALA A 81 27.72 -0.50 -2.89
C ALA A 81 26.31 0.04 -2.71
N CYS A 82 25.50 -0.54 -1.81
CA CYS A 82 24.11 -0.13 -1.59
C CYS A 82 23.82 0.31 -0.15
N GLY A 83 24.78 0.16 0.78
CA GLY A 83 24.60 0.50 2.20
C GLY A 83 23.82 -0.52 3.01
N GLY A 84 23.27 -1.57 2.40
CA GLY A 84 22.46 -2.58 3.10
C GLY A 84 23.25 -3.28 4.21
N GLN A 85 22.65 -3.41 5.39
CA GLN A 85 23.22 -4.09 6.55
C GLN A 85 22.59 -5.47 6.70
N ILE A 86 23.42 -6.50 6.77
CA ILE A 86 23.05 -7.91 6.78
C ILE A 86 23.49 -8.51 8.10
N VAL A 87 22.57 -9.12 8.81
CA VAL A 87 22.84 -9.85 10.07
C VAL A 87 22.77 -11.35 9.78
N THR A 88 23.71 -12.10 10.31
CA THR A 88 23.76 -13.55 10.18
C THR A 88 24.15 -14.18 11.51
N GLU A 89 23.82 -15.47 11.68
CA GLU A 89 24.38 -16.28 12.76
C GLU A 89 25.88 -16.49 12.56
N GLU A 90 26.63 -16.76 13.64
CA GLU A 90 28.09 -16.90 13.69
C GLU A 90 28.66 -17.82 12.59
N HIS A 91 27.97 -18.93 12.28
CA HIS A 91 28.40 -19.89 11.30
C HIS A 91 27.98 -19.63 9.87
N THR A 92 27.15 -18.58 9.63
CA THR A 92 26.69 -18.20 8.30
C THR A 92 27.57 -17.08 7.74
N VAL A 93 28.34 -17.39 6.70
CA VAL A 93 29.19 -16.42 6.02
C VAL A 93 28.44 -15.79 4.86
N ALA A 94 28.25 -14.48 4.91
CA ALA A 94 27.72 -13.74 3.78
C ALA A 94 28.87 -13.49 2.77
N THR A 95 28.75 -14.04 1.57
CA THR A 95 29.76 -13.94 0.51
C THR A 95 29.39 -12.94 -0.58
N PHE A 96 28.18 -12.43 -0.58
CA PHE A 96 27.66 -11.43 -1.52
C PHE A 96 26.49 -10.67 -0.89
N CYS A 97 26.22 -9.47 -1.40
CA CYS A 97 25.05 -8.70 -0.99
C CYS A 97 23.80 -9.23 -1.67
N PRO A 98 22.76 -9.67 -0.94
CA PRO A 98 21.52 -10.16 -1.53
C PRO A 98 20.74 -9.08 -2.26
N PHE A 99 20.89 -7.81 -1.88
CA PHE A 99 20.13 -6.69 -2.45
C PHE A 99 20.66 -6.22 -3.81
N CYS A 100 21.98 -6.14 -3.98
CA CYS A 100 22.59 -5.60 -5.22
C CYS A 100 23.53 -6.58 -5.95
N ASP A 101 23.70 -7.80 -5.42
CA ASP A 101 24.59 -8.86 -5.96
C ASP A 101 26.08 -8.45 -5.95
N ASN A 102 26.47 -7.46 -5.11
CA ASN A 102 27.87 -7.08 -4.95
C ASN A 102 28.64 -8.17 -4.20
N PRO A 103 29.78 -8.68 -4.71
CA PRO A 103 30.57 -9.71 -4.05
C PRO A 103 31.42 -9.20 -2.89
N ALA A 104 31.55 -7.87 -2.72
CA ALA A 104 32.29 -7.28 -1.62
C ALA A 104 31.33 -6.80 -0.52
N ILE A 105 31.34 -7.48 0.61
CA ILE A 105 30.68 -7.05 1.85
C ILE A 105 31.73 -6.95 2.94
N LEU A 106 31.58 -5.97 3.82
CA LEU A 106 32.54 -5.68 4.88
C LEU A 106 31.96 -6.12 6.22
N PRO A 107 32.75 -6.84 7.06
CA PRO A 107 32.34 -7.12 8.42
C PRO A 107 32.11 -5.82 9.20
N ASP A 108 31.04 -5.82 9.96
CA ASP A 108 30.64 -4.71 10.82
C ASP A 108 30.23 -5.27 12.19
N ARG A 109 30.02 -4.40 13.17
CA ARG A 109 29.49 -4.83 14.47
C ARG A 109 27.99 -4.61 14.51
N LEU A 110 27.28 -5.57 15.11
CA LEU A 110 25.87 -5.40 15.43
C LEU A 110 25.78 -4.37 16.56
N SER A 111 25.75 -3.09 16.18
CA SER A 111 25.70 -1.97 17.13
C SER A 111 24.48 -1.11 16.85
N GLY A 112 23.75 -0.76 17.90
CA GLY A 112 22.55 0.04 17.82
C GLY A 112 21.37 -0.67 17.14
N GLY A 113 20.21 -0.08 17.24
CA GLY A 113 18.97 -0.65 16.74
C GLY A 113 18.29 -1.58 17.74
N LEU A 114 17.01 -1.77 17.52
CA LEU A 114 16.16 -2.60 18.37
C LEU A 114 16.33 -4.07 18.02
N ARG A 115 16.14 -4.92 19.02
CA ARG A 115 15.99 -6.35 18.86
C ARG A 115 14.58 -6.65 18.36
N PRO A 116 14.40 -7.57 17.39
CA PRO A 116 13.06 -7.98 16.99
C PRO A 116 12.27 -8.59 18.16
N ASP A 117 10.99 -8.25 18.29
CA ASP A 117 10.11 -8.87 19.29
C ASP A 117 9.74 -10.28 18.88
N ALA A 118 9.55 -10.49 17.59
CA ALA A 118 9.05 -11.75 17.07
C ALA A 118 9.55 -12.02 15.64
N VAL A 119 9.36 -13.24 15.20
CA VAL A 119 9.69 -13.72 13.87
C VAL A 119 8.58 -14.65 13.35
N ILE A 120 8.33 -14.64 12.05
CA ILE A 120 7.60 -15.72 11.39
C ILE A 120 8.64 -16.64 10.75
N PRO A 121 8.77 -17.92 11.17
CA PRO A 121 9.71 -18.83 10.57
C PRO A 121 9.38 -19.15 9.10
N PHE A 122 10.40 -19.45 8.29
CA PHE A 122 10.20 -19.96 6.95
C PHE A 122 9.36 -21.25 6.98
N SER A 123 8.36 -21.33 6.10
CA SER A 123 7.54 -22.52 5.91
C SER A 123 7.73 -23.14 4.52
N THR A 124 8.41 -22.44 3.62
CA THR A 124 8.74 -22.90 2.26
C THR A 124 10.25 -22.99 2.10
N GLY A 125 10.71 -24.00 1.38
CA GLY A 125 12.13 -24.21 1.11
C GLY A 125 12.62 -23.47 -0.15
N LYS A 126 13.95 -23.45 -0.34
CA LYS A 126 14.60 -22.87 -1.53
C LYS A 126 14.10 -23.50 -2.82
N GLU A 127 13.87 -24.81 -2.83
CA GLU A 127 13.35 -25.52 -4.00
C GLU A 127 11.92 -25.12 -4.36
N ASP A 128 11.11 -24.79 -3.37
CA ASP A 128 9.74 -24.28 -3.61
C ASP A 128 9.79 -22.87 -4.20
N ALA A 129 10.72 -22.03 -3.75
CA ALA A 129 10.97 -20.72 -4.32
C ALA A 129 11.44 -20.81 -5.78
N LYS A 130 12.34 -21.75 -6.11
CA LYS A 130 12.76 -22.01 -7.49
C LYS A 130 11.58 -22.43 -8.37
N LYS A 131 10.73 -23.35 -7.90
CA LYS A 131 9.53 -23.78 -8.62
C LYS A 131 8.56 -22.63 -8.82
N ALA A 132 8.28 -21.82 -7.78
CA ALA A 132 7.39 -20.68 -7.86
C ALA A 132 7.89 -19.66 -8.90
N PHE A 133 9.20 -19.38 -8.93
CA PHE A 133 9.81 -18.51 -9.93
C PHE A 133 9.64 -19.04 -11.36
N GLN A 134 9.88 -20.33 -11.58
CA GLN A 134 9.70 -20.98 -12.88
C GLN A 134 8.24 -20.90 -13.34
N GLU A 135 7.29 -21.18 -12.44
CA GLU A 135 5.85 -21.07 -12.75
C GLU A 135 5.43 -19.63 -13.08
N LEU A 136 5.96 -18.66 -12.32
CA LEU A 136 5.72 -17.25 -12.58
C LEU A 136 6.25 -16.82 -13.96
N CYS A 137 7.45 -17.31 -14.34
CA CYS A 137 8.06 -17.07 -15.65
C CYS A 137 7.25 -17.71 -16.80
N LYS A 138 6.73 -18.93 -16.62
CA LYS A 138 5.88 -19.60 -17.63
C LYS A 138 4.63 -18.81 -18.00
N ARG A 139 4.05 -18.10 -17.04
CA ARG A 139 2.84 -17.26 -17.24
C ARG A 139 3.12 -15.94 -17.97
N LYS A 140 4.39 -15.63 -18.29
CA LYS A 140 4.79 -14.35 -18.93
C LYS A 140 5.24 -14.57 -20.38
N PRO A 141 4.33 -14.48 -21.38
CA PRO A 141 4.64 -14.78 -22.77
C PRO A 141 5.67 -13.85 -23.41
N LEU A 142 5.81 -12.63 -22.87
CA LEU A 142 6.75 -11.62 -23.40
C LEU A 142 8.15 -11.73 -22.79
N LEU A 143 8.37 -12.68 -21.87
CA LEU A 143 9.66 -12.88 -21.23
C LEU A 143 10.71 -13.42 -22.23
N PRO A 144 11.99 -12.99 -22.20
CA PRO A 144 13.05 -13.56 -22.99
C PRO A 144 13.19 -15.08 -22.78
N LYS A 145 13.59 -15.81 -23.84
CA LYS A 145 13.90 -17.26 -23.72
C LYS A 145 15.10 -17.44 -22.80
N GLY A 146 15.07 -18.49 -21.95
CA GLY A 146 16.16 -18.81 -21.03
C GLY A 146 16.28 -17.85 -19.85
N TYR A 147 15.27 -17.02 -19.56
CA TYR A 147 15.33 -16.10 -18.42
C TYR A 147 15.31 -16.83 -17.07
N ALA A 148 14.68 -18.00 -17.01
CA ALA A 148 14.60 -18.84 -15.81
C ALA A 148 15.72 -19.93 -15.77
N ASP A 149 16.95 -19.58 -16.16
CA ASP A 149 18.08 -20.49 -16.15
C ASP A 149 18.53 -20.85 -14.73
N GLU A 150 19.10 -22.06 -14.57
CA GLU A 150 19.55 -22.59 -13.26
C GLU A 150 20.50 -21.64 -12.54
N ASN A 151 21.43 -20.99 -13.25
CA ASN A 151 22.38 -20.04 -12.66
C ASN A 151 21.70 -18.85 -11.95
N ARG A 152 20.49 -18.47 -12.36
CA ARG A 152 19.69 -17.44 -11.66
C ARG A 152 18.93 -18.04 -10.49
N LEU A 153 18.41 -19.23 -10.66
CA LEU A 153 17.68 -19.94 -9.60
C LEU A 153 18.56 -20.19 -8.36
N GLU A 154 19.85 -20.47 -8.57
CA GLU A 154 20.80 -20.66 -7.46
C GLU A 154 21.00 -19.38 -6.62
N LYS A 155 20.81 -18.18 -7.20
CA LYS A 155 20.92 -16.90 -6.51
C LYS A 155 19.71 -16.56 -5.62
N ILE A 156 18.66 -17.38 -5.63
CA ILE A 156 17.52 -17.20 -4.72
C ILE A 156 18.00 -17.39 -3.30
N THR A 157 17.80 -16.38 -2.48
CA THR A 157 18.30 -16.30 -1.11
C THR A 157 17.16 -16.05 -0.13
N GLY A 158 17.17 -16.76 0.99
CA GLY A 158 16.22 -16.53 2.09
C GLY A 158 16.70 -15.39 2.97
N ILE A 159 15.85 -14.40 3.17
CA ILE A 159 16.14 -13.20 3.97
C ILE A 159 14.98 -12.97 4.92
N TYR A 160 15.29 -12.71 6.17
CA TYR A 160 14.37 -12.13 7.11
C TYR A 160 14.38 -10.61 6.94
N VAL A 161 13.23 -10.04 6.61
CA VAL A 161 13.08 -8.60 6.37
C VAL A 161 12.41 -7.96 7.59
N PRO A 162 12.91 -6.80 8.04
CA PRO A 162 12.32 -6.05 9.13
C PRO A 162 10.95 -5.50 8.75
N PHE A 163 9.98 -5.64 9.64
CA PHE A 163 8.65 -5.05 9.50
C PHE A 163 8.21 -4.43 10.82
N TRP A 164 7.50 -3.34 10.71
CA TRP A 164 6.72 -2.77 11.79
C TRP A 164 5.27 -3.24 11.68
N LEU A 165 4.73 -3.82 12.73
CA LEU A 165 3.32 -4.22 12.81
C LEU A 165 2.58 -3.24 13.70
N TYR A 166 1.68 -2.46 13.10
CA TYR A 166 0.92 -1.44 13.81
C TYR A 166 -0.44 -1.96 14.25
N ASP A 167 -0.78 -1.69 15.51
CA ASP A 167 -2.14 -1.77 16.01
C ASP A 167 -2.68 -0.35 16.14
N CYS A 168 -3.81 -0.04 15.50
CA CYS A 168 -4.36 1.30 15.53
C CYS A 168 -5.89 1.32 15.42
N GLU A 169 -6.47 2.45 15.76
CA GLU A 169 -7.87 2.77 15.54
C GLU A 169 -7.99 3.90 14.52
N GLY A 170 -8.80 3.68 13.50
CA GLY A 170 -9.16 4.69 12.52
C GLY A 170 -10.57 5.21 12.77
N ILE A 171 -10.71 6.53 12.86
CA ILE A 171 -12.00 7.23 13.00
C ILE A 171 -12.12 8.19 11.84
N GLU A 172 -13.16 8.04 11.04
CA GLU A 172 -13.39 8.88 9.89
C GLU A 172 -14.78 9.49 9.89
N ASP A 173 -14.83 10.80 9.64
CA ASP A 173 -16.02 11.54 9.33
C ASP A 173 -15.91 12.07 7.89
N ALA A 174 -16.80 11.59 7.02
CA ALA A 174 -16.80 11.95 5.60
C ALA A 174 -18.12 12.58 5.19
N SER A 175 -18.06 13.58 4.31
CA SER A 175 -19.22 14.19 3.68
C SER A 175 -19.13 14.08 2.17
N TYR A 176 -20.27 13.86 1.53
CA TYR A 176 -20.40 13.66 0.10
C TYR A 176 -21.50 14.51 -0.48
N ARG A 177 -21.23 15.17 -1.59
CA ARG A 177 -22.28 15.72 -2.46
C ARG A 177 -22.82 14.59 -3.30
N ALA A 178 -24.10 14.28 -3.14
CA ALA A 178 -24.73 13.16 -3.81
C ALA A 178 -25.95 13.62 -4.61
N THR A 179 -26.26 12.92 -5.70
CA THR A 179 -27.45 13.23 -6.49
C THR A 179 -28.31 11.98 -6.64
N ARG A 180 -29.60 12.19 -6.72
CA ARG A 180 -30.57 11.16 -7.10
C ARG A 180 -31.36 11.65 -8.29
N ILE A 181 -31.42 10.86 -9.35
CA ILE A 181 -32.06 11.22 -10.61
C ILE A 181 -33.36 10.43 -10.73
N HIS A 182 -34.46 11.15 -10.87
CA HIS A 182 -35.77 10.61 -11.20
C HIS A 182 -36.12 10.97 -12.63
N ARG A 183 -36.43 9.96 -13.45
CA ARG A 183 -36.88 10.14 -14.82
C ARG A 183 -38.26 9.57 -15.00
N TRP A 184 -39.14 10.32 -15.66
CA TRP A 184 -40.43 9.86 -16.12
C TRP A 184 -40.75 10.53 -17.46
N SER A 185 -41.65 9.99 -18.20
CA SER A 185 -42.07 10.53 -19.51
C SER A 185 -43.58 10.59 -19.61
N ASP A 186 -44.06 11.57 -20.31
CA ASP A 186 -45.40 11.59 -20.89
C ASP A 186 -45.32 11.41 -22.42
N TYR A 187 -46.47 11.60 -23.11
CA TYR A 187 -46.52 11.42 -24.56
C TYR A 187 -45.57 12.33 -25.36
N ASN A 188 -45.24 13.49 -24.86
CA ASN A 188 -44.50 14.54 -25.57
C ASN A 188 -43.10 14.80 -24.98
N TYR A 189 -42.85 14.50 -23.71
CA TYR A 189 -41.66 14.94 -22.99
C TYR A 189 -41.09 13.88 -22.10
N ILE A 190 -39.76 13.92 -21.95
CA ILE A 190 -39.03 13.19 -20.91
C ILE A 190 -38.63 14.19 -19.83
N TYR A 191 -39.09 13.93 -18.62
CA TYR A 191 -38.76 14.75 -17.46
C TYR A 191 -37.62 14.12 -16.69
N THR A 192 -36.70 14.98 -16.25
CA THR A 192 -35.60 14.54 -15.36
C THR A 192 -35.56 15.49 -14.18
N ARG A 193 -35.74 14.95 -12.97
CA ARG A 193 -35.54 15.68 -11.72
C ARG A 193 -34.27 15.15 -11.07
N THR A 194 -33.36 16.07 -10.71
CA THR A 194 -32.13 15.77 -9.96
C THR A 194 -32.25 16.34 -8.57
N ASP A 195 -32.32 15.46 -7.58
CA ASP A 195 -32.30 15.86 -6.18
C ASP A 195 -30.84 15.87 -5.68
N HIS A 196 -30.43 16.90 -4.97
CA HIS A 196 -29.10 17.08 -4.41
C HIS A 196 -29.11 16.81 -2.91
N PHE A 197 -28.11 16.11 -2.43
CA PHE A 197 -27.97 15.72 -1.03
C PHE A 197 -26.55 16.02 -0.53
N LEU A 198 -26.45 16.45 0.72
CA LEU A 198 -25.23 16.38 1.49
C LEU A 198 -25.33 15.16 2.41
N VAL A 199 -24.54 14.14 2.09
CA VAL A 199 -24.55 12.86 2.81
C VAL A 199 -23.36 12.82 3.73
N LYS A 200 -23.60 12.67 5.04
CA LYS A 200 -22.55 12.49 6.04
C LYS A 200 -22.45 11.02 6.43
N ARG A 201 -21.22 10.52 6.59
CA ARG A 201 -20.91 9.18 7.04
C ARG A 201 -19.78 9.23 8.04
N GLY A 202 -19.94 8.52 9.15
CA GLY A 202 -18.90 8.26 10.11
C GLY A 202 -18.60 6.76 10.16
N ALA A 203 -17.35 6.41 10.33
CA ALA A 203 -16.92 5.03 10.52
C ALA A 203 -15.78 4.99 11.54
N THR A 204 -15.79 3.97 12.40
CA THR A 204 -14.70 3.64 13.31
C THR A 204 -14.31 2.20 13.07
N ALA A 205 -13.03 1.95 12.88
CA ALA A 205 -12.50 0.61 12.68
C ALA A 205 -11.22 0.41 13.49
N GLN A 206 -11.07 -0.79 14.07
CA GLN A 206 -9.84 -1.20 14.73
C GLN A 206 -9.03 -2.08 13.79
N PHE A 207 -7.75 -1.79 13.71
CA PHE A 207 -6.78 -2.48 12.87
C PHE A 207 -5.74 -3.14 13.74
N GLN A 208 -5.40 -4.38 13.41
CA GLN A 208 -4.37 -5.13 14.10
C GLN A 208 -3.33 -5.62 13.11
N ARG A 209 -2.05 -5.42 13.46
CA ARG A 209 -0.91 -5.92 12.70
C ARG A 209 -0.89 -5.43 11.25
N ILE A 210 -1.11 -4.14 11.04
CA ILE A 210 -0.90 -3.55 9.72
C ILE A 210 0.62 -3.57 9.46
N PRO A 211 1.09 -4.30 8.45
CA PRO A 211 2.52 -4.40 8.18
C PRO A 211 3.02 -3.19 7.40
N MET A 212 4.23 -2.77 7.76
CA MET A 212 5.04 -1.83 7.01
C MET A 212 6.48 -2.33 7.03
N ASP A 213 7.10 -2.46 5.87
CA ASP A 213 8.50 -2.83 5.78
C ASP A 213 9.42 -1.75 6.37
N GLY A 214 10.42 -2.20 7.09
CA GLY A 214 11.41 -1.34 7.76
C GLY A 214 12.72 -1.23 7.00
N SER A 215 12.75 -1.53 5.68
CA SER A 215 13.96 -1.53 4.87
C SER A 215 13.82 -0.69 3.61
N SER A 216 14.67 0.31 3.46
CA SER A 216 14.77 1.11 2.24
C SER A 216 15.42 0.38 1.05
N ASN A 217 16.07 -0.78 1.31
CA ASN A 217 16.70 -1.60 0.28
C ASN A 217 15.69 -2.37 -0.58
N LEU A 218 14.45 -2.49 -0.11
CA LEU A 218 13.37 -3.22 -0.76
C LEU A 218 12.28 -2.26 -1.21
N SER A 219 11.61 -2.59 -2.33
CA SER A 219 10.52 -1.77 -2.82
C SER A 219 9.25 -2.07 -2.03
N ASP A 220 8.64 -1.05 -1.43
CA ASP A 220 7.34 -1.11 -0.74
C ASP A 220 6.28 -1.84 -1.55
N ALA A 221 6.17 -1.51 -2.85
CA ALA A 221 5.19 -2.12 -3.75
C ALA A 221 5.40 -3.64 -3.92
N ILE A 222 6.65 -4.11 -3.86
CA ILE A 222 6.98 -5.55 -3.91
C ILE A 222 6.60 -6.17 -2.57
N MET A 223 6.94 -5.54 -1.46
CA MET A 223 6.65 -6.04 -0.11
C MET A 223 5.13 -6.14 0.13
N GLU A 224 4.37 -5.14 -0.23
CA GLU A 224 2.90 -5.18 -0.17
C GLU A 224 2.29 -6.26 -1.09
N SER A 225 2.88 -6.48 -2.26
CA SER A 225 2.39 -7.48 -3.22
C SER A 225 2.52 -8.92 -2.74
N ILE A 226 3.44 -9.22 -1.82
CA ILE A 226 3.60 -10.57 -1.25
C ILE A 226 2.74 -10.82 -0.02
N GLU A 227 2.07 -9.81 0.53
CA GLU A 227 1.09 -9.98 1.60
C GLU A 227 -0.12 -10.85 1.12
N PRO A 228 -0.88 -11.50 2.01
CA PRO A 228 -0.78 -11.46 3.47
C PRO A 228 0.19 -12.49 4.06
N PHE A 229 0.64 -12.22 5.29
CA PHE A 229 1.29 -13.19 6.17
C PHE A 229 0.29 -13.73 7.21
N ASP A 230 0.46 -14.99 7.62
CA ASP A 230 -0.31 -15.56 8.73
C ASP A 230 0.40 -15.27 10.07
N TYR A 231 0.01 -14.17 10.69
CA TYR A 231 0.58 -13.72 11.96
C TYR A 231 0.26 -14.64 13.16
N LYS A 232 -0.60 -15.65 12.99
CA LYS A 232 -0.84 -16.66 14.02
C LYS A 232 0.36 -17.60 14.23
N LYS A 233 1.24 -17.66 13.22
CA LYS A 233 2.47 -18.47 13.27
C LYS A 233 3.69 -17.67 13.74
N MET A 234 3.48 -16.43 14.17
CA MET A 234 4.53 -15.60 14.74
C MET A 234 4.94 -16.15 16.12
N VAL A 235 6.24 -16.24 16.33
CA VAL A 235 6.85 -16.73 17.57
C VAL A 235 7.81 -15.66 18.12
N PRO A 236 8.11 -15.65 19.43
CA PRO A 236 9.16 -14.78 19.97
C PRO A 236 10.46 -14.95 19.20
N PHE A 237 11.18 -13.85 18.98
CA PHE A 237 12.45 -13.91 18.27
C PHE A 237 13.51 -14.68 19.06
N ASP A 238 14.24 -15.53 18.35
CA ASP A 238 15.42 -16.23 18.84
C ASP A 238 16.46 -16.23 17.70
N PRO A 239 17.74 -15.91 17.96
CA PRO A 239 18.81 -15.92 16.95
C PRO A 239 18.91 -17.22 16.14
N ALA A 240 18.55 -18.36 16.72
CA ALA A 240 18.57 -19.65 16.03
C ALA A 240 17.71 -19.69 14.76
N TYR A 241 16.68 -18.83 14.63
CA TYR A 241 15.87 -18.72 13.40
C TYR A 241 16.65 -18.13 12.22
N LEU A 242 17.76 -17.44 12.48
CA LEU A 242 18.62 -16.89 11.43
C LEU A 242 19.57 -17.93 10.82
N SER A 243 19.65 -19.14 11.40
CA SER A 243 20.54 -20.18 10.92
C SER A 243 20.26 -20.56 9.47
N GLY A 244 21.25 -20.35 8.60
CA GLY A 244 21.13 -20.60 7.15
C GLY A 244 20.40 -19.52 6.35
N TYR A 245 20.00 -18.41 6.98
CA TYR A 245 19.32 -17.28 6.36
C TYR A 245 20.07 -15.97 6.65
N PHE A 246 19.81 -14.97 5.85
CA PHE A 246 20.21 -13.59 6.15
C PHE A 246 19.07 -12.87 6.88
N ALA A 247 19.40 -11.87 7.67
CA ALA A 247 18.44 -10.92 8.18
C ALA A 247 18.88 -9.50 7.76
N ASP A 248 17.93 -8.71 7.29
CA ASP A 248 18.14 -7.29 7.03
C ASP A 248 17.91 -6.51 8.33
N LYS A 249 18.70 -5.48 8.56
CA LYS A 249 18.52 -4.57 9.69
C LYS A 249 17.64 -3.41 9.24
N TYR A 250 16.69 -3.01 10.07
CA TYR A 250 15.84 -1.87 9.72
C TYR A 250 16.67 -0.58 9.59
N ASP A 251 16.32 0.23 8.62
CA ASP A 251 16.83 1.58 8.37
C ASP A 251 15.70 2.61 8.19
N VAL A 252 14.43 2.14 8.29
CA VAL A 252 13.22 2.95 8.33
C VAL A 252 12.60 2.82 9.71
N GLU A 253 12.53 3.93 10.43
CA GLU A 253 11.95 3.97 11.78
C GLU A 253 10.41 3.82 11.74
N SER A 254 9.82 3.35 12.86
CA SER A 254 8.36 3.21 12.95
C SER A 254 7.62 4.52 12.67
N GLN A 255 8.18 5.65 13.09
CA GLN A 255 7.55 6.97 12.91
C GLN A 255 7.45 7.40 11.44
N ASP A 256 8.40 6.98 10.61
CA ASP A 256 8.43 7.31 9.18
C ASP A 256 7.25 6.65 8.42
N GLY A 257 6.73 5.55 8.95
CA GLY A 257 5.61 4.80 8.38
C GLY A 257 4.23 5.36 8.66
N HIS A 258 4.07 6.30 9.59
CA HIS A 258 2.75 6.77 10.03
C HIS A 258 1.87 7.30 8.89
N GLN A 259 2.46 8.04 7.93
CA GLN A 259 1.70 8.55 6.80
C GLN A 259 1.16 7.40 5.92
N ARG A 260 1.96 6.39 5.68
CA ARG A 260 1.59 5.22 4.88
C ARG A 260 0.52 4.36 5.59
N ILE A 261 0.64 4.19 6.90
CA ILE A 261 -0.39 3.53 7.72
C ILE A 261 -1.70 4.32 7.65
N LYS A 262 -1.65 5.64 7.75
CA LYS A 262 -2.83 6.50 7.62
C LYS A 262 -3.53 6.33 6.27
N GLU A 263 -2.78 6.24 5.18
CA GLU A 263 -3.33 6.00 3.84
C GLU A 263 -3.99 4.62 3.73
N ARG A 264 -3.34 3.57 4.24
CA ARG A 264 -3.91 2.19 4.25
C ARG A 264 -5.19 2.12 5.07
N VAL A 265 -5.20 2.72 6.26
CA VAL A 265 -6.38 2.82 7.14
C VAL A 265 -7.50 3.58 6.43
N GLY A 266 -7.19 4.74 5.85
CA GLY A 266 -8.16 5.56 5.14
C GLY A 266 -8.80 4.84 3.96
N ASN A 267 -8.01 4.16 3.13
CA ASN A 267 -8.51 3.40 2.00
C ASN A 267 -9.46 2.28 2.45
N THR A 268 -9.12 1.57 3.53
CA THR A 268 -9.97 0.50 4.06
C THR A 268 -11.28 1.06 4.63
N ILE A 269 -11.23 2.21 5.33
CA ILE A 269 -12.45 2.85 5.85
C ILE A 269 -13.33 3.37 4.70
N ASP A 270 -12.73 3.92 3.64
CA ASP A 270 -13.47 4.32 2.43
C ASP A 270 -14.22 3.13 1.82
N GLU A 271 -13.58 1.96 1.75
CA GLU A 271 -14.22 0.72 1.29
C GLU A 271 -15.38 0.28 2.20
N LEU A 272 -15.28 0.50 3.51
CA LEU A 272 -16.36 0.22 4.48
C LEU A 272 -17.52 1.20 4.33
N ILE A 273 -17.25 2.45 3.99
CA ILE A 273 -18.28 3.50 3.79
C ILE A 273 -19.00 3.34 2.45
N ALA A 274 -18.29 2.92 1.39
CA ALA A 274 -18.80 2.86 0.03
C ALA A 274 -20.16 2.15 -0.14
N PRO A 275 -20.44 1.00 0.50
CA PRO A 275 -21.76 0.35 0.42
C PRO A 275 -22.91 1.20 0.96
N SER A 276 -22.64 2.11 1.90
CA SER A 276 -23.64 3.00 2.49
C SER A 276 -24.07 4.15 1.56
N LEU A 277 -23.35 4.33 0.47
CA LEU A 277 -23.61 5.35 -0.55
C LEU A 277 -24.38 4.80 -1.76
N VAL A 278 -24.73 3.53 -1.74
CA VAL A 278 -25.54 2.90 -2.80
C VAL A 278 -26.93 3.52 -2.84
N GLY A 279 -27.43 3.78 -4.07
CA GLY A 279 -28.74 4.38 -4.30
C GLY A 279 -28.69 5.86 -4.69
N TYR A 280 -27.52 6.47 -4.70
CA TYR A 280 -27.29 7.77 -5.36
C TYR A 280 -26.79 7.58 -6.79
N ALA A 281 -27.16 8.47 -7.69
CA ALA A 281 -26.71 8.43 -9.09
C ALA A 281 -25.25 8.87 -9.22
N THR A 282 -24.85 9.86 -8.39
CA THR A 282 -23.46 10.29 -8.25
C THR A 282 -23.15 10.57 -6.79
N THR A 283 -21.91 10.34 -6.40
CA THR A 283 -21.37 10.72 -5.10
C THR A 283 -19.98 11.34 -5.32
N ILE A 284 -19.79 12.55 -4.82
CA ILE A 284 -18.53 13.29 -4.93
C ILE A 284 -18.08 13.63 -3.50
N PRO A 285 -16.88 13.22 -3.08
CA PRO A 285 -16.35 13.62 -1.78
C PRO A 285 -16.35 15.16 -1.63
N ALA A 286 -16.84 15.65 -0.51
CA ALA A 286 -16.94 17.08 -0.21
C ALA A 286 -16.08 17.48 1.00
N GLY A 287 -15.83 16.54 1.90
CA GLY A 287 -14.92 16.70 3.03
C GLY A 287 -14.65 15.36 3.67
N LYS A 288 -13.45 15.19 4.19
CA LYS A 288 -13.00 13.97 4.86
C LYS A 288 -12.09 14.35 6.03
N HIS A 289 -12.41 13.85 7.21
CA HIS A 289 -11.59 13.98 8.40
C HIS A 289 -11.26 12.59 8.91
N LEU A 290 -10.00 12.18 8.77
CA LEU A 290 -9.50 10.89 9.24
C LEU A 290 -8.54 11.12 10.40
N GLN A 291 -8.88 10.56 11.56
CA GLN A 291 -7.98 10.41 12.69
C GLN A 291 -7.49 8.98 12.75
N VAL A 292 -6.19 8.78 12.89
CA VAL A 292 -5.58 7.48 13.19
C VAL A 292 -4.90 7.60 14.55
N ARG A 293 -5.29 6.72 15.46
CA ARG A 293 -4.69 6.61 16.78
C ARG A 293 -3.87 5.33 16.82
N ASN A 294 -2.55 5.47 16.78
CA ASN A 294 -1.66 4.32 16.92
C ASN A 294 -1.60 3.91 18.41
N HIS A 295 -1.70 2.62 18.64
CA HIS A 295 -1.62 2.02 19.97
C HIS A 295 -0.27 1.37 20.20
N SER A 296 0.24 0.65 19.20
CA SER A 296 1.54 0.00 19.26
C SER A 296 2.17 -0.20 17.89
N ALA A 297 3.51 -0.24 17.86
CA ALA A 297 4.30 -0.68 16.73
C ALA A 297 5.31 -1.74 17.20
N LYS A 298 5.18 -2.97 16.69
CA LYS A 298 6.06 -4.09 17.02
C LYS A 298 7.05 -4.33 15.93
N TYR A 299 8.33 -4.44 16.29
CA TYR A 299 9.39 -4.81 15.37
C TYR A 299 9.43 -6.32 15.18
N VAL A 300 9.24 -6.81 13.95
CA VAL A 300 9.21 -8.24 13.64
C VAL A 300 10.03 -8.56 12.40
N LEU A 301 10.47 -9.81 12.28
CA LEU A 301 11.14 -10.32 11.10
C LEU A 301 10.20 -11.24 10.32
N LEU A 302 10.03 -10.95 9.02
CA LEU A 302 9.20 -11.75 8.12
C LEU A 302 10.05 -12.48 7.08
N PRO A 303 9.73 -13.77 6.77
CA PRO A 303 10.53 -14.60 5.89
C PRO A 303 10.23 -14.29 4.42
N ILE A 304 11.26 -13.96 3.66
CA ILE A 304 11.15 -13.62 2.23
C ILE A 304 12.23 -14.34 1.45
N TRP A 305 11.84 -15.07 0.40
CA TRP A 305 12.76 -15.51 -0.63
C TRP A 305 12.97 -14.39 -1.62
N PHE A 306 14.20 -13.98 -1.80
CA PHE A 306 14.59 -12.83 -2.58
C PHE A 306 15.51 -13.23 -3.74
N LEU A 307 15.31 -12.60 -4.90
CA LEU A 307 16.17 -12.76 -6.05
C LEU A 307 16.40 -11.41 -6.71
N HIS A 308 17.64 -10.95 -6.65
CA HIS A 308 18.12 -9.85 -7.49
C HIS A 308 18.83 -10.41 -8.73
N THR A 309 18.48 -9.93 -9.91
CA THR A 309 19.11 -10.38 -11.16
C THR A 309 19.25 -9.24 -12.15
N LYS A 310 20.32 -9.26 -12.93
CA LYS A 310 20.57 -8.29 -14.01
C LYS A 310 20.28 -8.93 -15.36
N TYR A 311 19.61 -8.17 -16.23
CA TYR A 311 19.40 -8.56 -17.63
C TYR A 311 19.52 -7.32 -18.51
N LYS A 312 20.51 -7.31 -19.44
CA LYS A 312 20.82 -6.18 -20.33
C LYS A 312 20.93 -4.84 -19.56
N ASP A 313 21.80 -4.80 -18.58
CA ASP A 313 22.10 -3.64 -17.73
C ASP A 313 20.95 -3.12 -16.85
N CYS A 314 19.79 -3.75 -16.90
CA CYS A 314 18.66 -3.46 -16.03
C CYS A 314 18.59 -4.45 -14.87
N SER A 315 18.29 -3.96 -13.68
CA SER A 315 18.06 -4.76 -12.48
C SER A 315 16.61 -5.20 -12.39
N TYR A 316 16.39 -6.44 -12.02
CA TYR A 316 15.07 -7.04 -11.81
C TYR A 316 15.05 -7.72 -10.46
N VAL A 317 13.99 -7.49 -9.73
CA VAL A 317 13.81 -7.97 -8.37
C VAL A 317 12.59 -8.86 -8.30
N PHE A 318 12.71 -9.96 -7.58
CA PHE A 318 11.65 -10.91 -7.26
C PHE A 318 11.64 -11.17 -5.78
N ALA A 319 10.46 -11.23 -5.21
CA ALA A 319 10.26 -11.62 -3.83
C ALA A 319 9.14 -12.65 -3.73
N MET A 320 9.32 -13.61 -2.84
CA MET A 320 8.30 -14.59 -2.49
C MET A 320 8.12 -14.63 -0.98
N ASN A 321 6.88 -14.58 -0.55
CA ASN A 321 6.53 -14.81 0.84
C ASN A 321 6.99 -16.21 1.28
N GLY A 322 7.93 -16.26 2.22
CA GLY A 322 8.54 -17.50 2.72
C GLY A 322 7.60 -18.40 3.50
N GLN A 323 6.39 -17.91 3.78
CA GLN A 323 5.36 -18.66 4.48
C GLN A 323 4.28 -19.19 3.53
N THR A 324 3.76 -18.33 2.64
CA THR A 324 2.61 -18.66 1.77
C THR A 324 3.00 -19.10 0.37
N GLY A 325 4.24 -18.84 -0.05
CA GLY A 325 4.71 -19.11 -1.41
C GLY A 325 4.23 -18.11 -2.46
N LYS A 326 3.52 -17.03 -2.06
CA LYS A 326 3.06 -15.98 -2.98
C LYS A 326 4.27 -15.20 -3.51
N MET A 327 4.48 -15.22 -4.82
CA MET A 327 5.63 -14.60 -5.48
C MET A 327 5.19 -13.45 -6.39
N THR A 328 5.98 -12.38 -6.37
CA THR A 328 5.87 -11.23 -7.27
C THR A 328 7.25 -10.81 -7.79
N GLY A 329 7.28 -9.90 -8.75
CA GLY A 329 8.54 -9.34 -9.23
C GLY A 329 8.39 -8.58 -10.54
N THR A 330 9.48 -7.93 -10.93
CA THR A 330 9.60 -7.17 -12.17
C THR A 330 10.21 -8.03 -13.28
N PHE A 331 9.73 -7.88 -14.53
CA PHE A 331 10.13 -8.72 -15.64
C PHE A 331 10.67 -7.93 -16.82
N PRO A 332 11.74 -8.40 -17.48
CA PRO A 332 12.16 -7.84 -18.75
C PRO A 332 11.18 -8.20 -19.86
N ILE A 333 10.86 -7.23 -20.68
CA ILE A 333 10.04 -7.45 -21.89
C ILE A 333 10.97 -7.67 -23.09
N CYS A 334 10.75 -8.76 -23.83
CA CYS A 334 11.45 -9.02 -25.07
C CYS A 334 10.77 -8.27 -26.24
N PRO A 335 11.42 -7.25 -26.85
CA PRO A 335 10.78 -6.43 -27.91
C PRO A 335 10.34 -7.28 -29.10
N LYS A 336 11.14 -8.28 -29.49
CA LYS A 336 10.81 -9.17 -30.62
C LYS A 336 9.54 -9.99 -30.35
N ARG A 337 9.37 -10.49 -29.14
CA ARG A 337 8.16 -11.23 -28.75
C ARG A 337 6.96 -10.30 -28.61
N SER A 338 7.16 -9.10 -28.04
CA SER A 338 6.11 -8.10 -27.93
C SER A 338 5.56 -7.72 -29.31
N PHE A 339 6.45 -7.45 -30.28
CA PHE A 339 6.05 -7.17 -31.67
C PHE A 339 5.31 -8.35 -32.30
N GLY A 340 5.79 -9.58 -32.13
CA GLY A 340 5.13 -10.78 -32.65
C GLY A 340 3.72 -10.97 -32.06
N TRP A 341 3.55 -10.77 -30.77
CA TRP A 341 2.23 -10.81 -30.12
C TRP A 341 1.31 -9.70 -30.61
N PHE A 342 1.82 -8.46 -30.72
CA PHE A 342 1.06 -7.33 -31.26
C PHE A 342 0.57 -7.61 -32.70
N ALA A 343 1.47 -8.04 -33.60
CA ALA A 343 1.12 -8.38 -34.96
C ALA A 343 0.09 -9.53 -35.02
N GLY A 344 0.24 -10.56 -34.21
CA GLY A 344 -0.71 -11.66 -34.10
C GLY A 344 -2.10 -11.23 -33.65
N ILE A 345 -2.19 -10.38 -32.63
CA ILE A 345 -3.46 -9.82 -32.14
C ILE A 345 -4.11 -8.94 -33.23
N CYS A 346 -3.35 -8.06 -33.88
CA CYS A 346 -3.87 -7.23 -34.97
C CYS A 346 -4.43 -8.09 -36.13
N ALA A 347 -3.71 -9.13 -36.53
CA ALA A 347 -4.16 -10.04 -37.56
C ALA A 347 -5.46 -10.78 -37.19
N ALA A 348 -5.54 -11.27 -35.94
CA ALA A 348 -6.73 -11.94 -35.42
C ALA A 348 -7.95 -11.01 -35.37
N VAL A 349 -7.77 -9.79 -34.84
CA VAL A 349 -8.85 -8.79 -34.79
C VAL A 349 -9.32 -8.41 -36.18
N THR A 350 -8.40 -8.21 -37.12
CA THR A 350 -8.74 -7.89 -38.53
C THR A 350 -9.51 -9.04 -39.18
N ALA A 351 -9.08 -10.29 -38.98
CA ALA A 351 -9.78 -11.47 -39.49
C ALA A 351 -11.19 -11.60 -38.91
N ILE A 352 -11.36 -11.39 -37.61
CA ILE A 352 -12.69 -11.41 -36.95
C ILE A 352 -13.57 -10.29 -37.54
N ALA A 353 -13.05 -9.07 -37.68
CA ALA A 353 -13.80 -7.95 -38.22
C ALA A 353 -14.26 -8.23 -39.68
N MET A 354 -13.39 -8.80 -40.53
CA MET A 354 -13.76 -9.23 -41.92
C MET A 354 -14.84 -10.32 -41.92
N LEU A 355 -14.74 -11.29 -40.98
CA LEU A 355 -15.74 -12.35 -40.87
C LEU A 355 -17.11 -11.80 -40.48
N ILE A 356 -17.14 -10.90 -39.48
CA ILE A 356 -18.40 -10.24 -39.08
C ILE A 356 -18.99 -9.44 -40.23
N GLN A 357 -18.15 -8.69 -40.98
CA GLN A 357 -18.62 -7.94 -42.14
C GLN A 357 -19.19 -8.85 -43.23
N HIS A 358 -18.56 -10.01 -43.48
CA HIS A 358 -19.04 -10.97 -44.48
C HIS A 358 -20.33 -11.68 -44.05
N LEU A 359 -20.56 -11.86 -42.72
CA LEU A 359 -21.79 -12.48 -42.22
C LEU A 359 -22.95 -11.48 -42.05
N ALA A 360 -22.65 -10.19 -42.00
CA ALA A 360 -23.65 -9.13 -41.84
C ALA A 360 -24.17 -8.54 -43.16
N PHE A 361 -23.48 -8.82 -44.25
CA PHE A 361 -23.86 -8.50 -45.64
C PHE A 361 -23.94 -9.77 -46.48
#